data_4c62cce07dee3c95753a3f119cb1c6b9
#
_entry.id   4c62cce07dee3c95753a3f119cb1c6b9
#
_cell.length_a   1.000
_cell.length_b   1.000
_cell.length_c   1.000
_cell.angle_alpha   90.00
_cell.angle_beta   90.00
_cell.angle_gamma   90.00
#
_symmetry.space_group_name_H-M   'P 1'
#
loop_
_entity.id
_entity.type
_entity.pdbx_description
1 polymer ?
#
loop_
_entity_poly.entity_id
_entity_poly.type
_entity_poly.pdbx_seq_one_letter_code
_entity_poly.pdbx_strand_id
1 'polypeptide(L)'
;MEALSNIFCVIIPTYNNAGSIVSVVNSVLQYCPRVMVVCDGATDGTLELLEGLGDKIILVSYPVNRGKGYALSCGFKKALEQGFRYAVTMDSDGQHNPSDLPLFANAIAQYPDSLIIGSRTFDNPNMPSGNTFANKFSNFWFTVQTGLKLPDTQTGFRLYPIALMGNMHLMTSRYEAELELLVRSAWKGIKNHTDPVNVYYPKPEDRVSFFRPGKDFLRISLLNTLFCFVAIFYGYPSRLWHIIKPAVR
;
A
#
# COMPACT_ATOMS: atom_id res chain seq x y z
N MET A 1 20.12 -9.37 7.57
CA MET A 1 18.68 -9.21 7.82
C MET A 1 18.39 -8.42 9.10
N GLU A 2 19.07 -8.64 10.21
CA GLU A 2 18.83 -7.90 11.47
C GLU A 2 18.95 -6.37 11.37
N ALA A 3 19.94 -5.86 10.64
CA ALA A 3 20.13 -4.41 10.46
C ALA A 3 18.98 -3.77 9.63
N LEU A 4 18.38 -4.51 8.71
CA LEU A 4 17.27 -4.04 7.88
C LEU A 4 15.93 -4.09 8.63
N SER A 5 15.73 -5.05 9.54
CA SER A 5 14.51 -5.18 10.35
C SER A 5 14.26 -3.97 11.27
N ASN A 6 15.26 -3.15 11.54
CA ASN A 6 15.13 -1.96 12.37
C ASN A 6 14.76 -0.70 11.58
N ILE A 7 14.81 -0.73 10.23
CA ILE A 7 14.52 0.45 9.40
C ILE A 7 13.20 0.36 8.65
N PHE A 8 12.53 -0.80 8.64
CA PHE A 8 11.19 -0.95 8.06
C PHE A 8 10.21 -1.64 9.00
N CYS A 9 8.94 -1.36 8.82
CA CYS A 9 7.83 -2.05 9.47
C CYS A 9 6.82 -2.53 8.43
N VAL A 10 5.95 -3.48 8.81
CA VAL A 10 4.78 -3.87 8.02
C VAL A 10 3.56 -3.16 8.58
N ILE A 11 2.81 -2.46 7.74
CA ILE A 11 1.57 -1.77 8.08
C ILE A 11 0.39 -2.55 7.52
N ILE A 12 -0.53 -2.96 8.39
CA ILE A 12 -1.73 -3.72 8.04
C ILE A 12 -2.96 -2.86 8.39
N PRO A 13 -3.57 -2.16 7.42
CA PRO A 13 -4.86 -1.52 7.65
C PRO A 13 -5.95 -2.58 7.73
N THR A 14 -6.83 -2.49 8.70
CA THR A 14 -7.93 -3.45 8.90
C THR A 14 -9.22 -2.78 9.30
N TYR A 15 -10.34 -3.36 8.85
CA TYR A 15 -11.70 -2.96 9.20
C TYR A 15 -12.61 -4.18 9.17
N ASN A 16 -13.30 -4.46 10.28
CA ASN A 16 -14.25 -5.57 10.40
C ASN A 16 -13.72 -6.90 9.84
N ASN A 17 -12.62 -7.37 10.42
CA ASN A 17 -11.91 -8.56 9.96
C ASN A 17 -11.53 -9.50 11.13
N ALA A 18 -12.43 -9.66 12.11
CA ALA A 18 -12.20 -10.52 13.27
C ALA A 18 -11.84 -11.96 12.92
N GLY A 19 -12.39 -12.48 11.79
CA GLY A 19 -12.19 -13.87 11.38
C GLY A 19 -10.77 -14.21 10.91
N SER A 20 -9.98 -13.26 10.43
CA SER A 20 -8.66 -13.56 9.84
C SER A 20 -7.51 -12.72 10.38
N ILE A 21 -7.77 -11.58 11.02
CA ILE A 21 -6.73 -10.61 11.38
C ILE A 21 -5.61 -11.20 12.26
N VAL A 22 -5.97 -12.01 13.27
CA VAL A 22 -4.98 -12.61 14.17
C VAL A 22 -4.09 -13.60 13.42
N SER A 23 -4.66 -14.39 12.53
CA SER A 23 -3.91 -15.34 11.69
C SER A 23 -2.94 -14.59 10.75
N VAL A 24 -3.43 -13.53 10.10
CA VAL A 24 -2.60 -12.67 9.22
C VAL A 24 -1.44 -12.06 9.98
N VAL A 25 -1.71 -11.44 11.14
CA VAL A 25 -0.66 -10.82 11.97
C VAL A 25 0.36 -11.85 12.42
N ASN A 26 -0.08 -13.00 12.93
CA ASN A 26 0.84 -14.06 13.38
C ASN A 26 1.71 -14.60 12.23
N SER A 27 1.17 -14.70 11.02
CA SER A 27 1.95 -15.13 9.85
C SER A 27 2.99 -14.08 9.43
N VAL A 28 2.65 -12.78 9.52
CA VAL A 28 3.59 -11.69 9.23
C VAL A 28 4.71 -11.63 10.28
N LEU A 29 4.40 -11.86 11.56
CA LEU A 29 5.38 -11.86 12.66
C LEU A 29 6.47 -12.95 12.51
N GLN A 30 6.22 -14.00 11.73
CA GLN A 30 7.25 -15.00 11.41
C GLN A 30 8.38 -14.44 10.52
N TYR A 31 8.11 -13.39 9.74
CA TYR A 31 9.05 -12.81 8.79
C TYR A 31 9.51 -11.39 9.16
N CYS A 32 8.68 -10.66 9.90
CA CYS A 32 8.99 -9.30 10.35
C CYS A 32 8.49 -9.08 11.79
N PRO A 33 9.36 -8.77 12.75
CA PRO A 33 8.95 -8.52 14.13
C PRO A 33 8.35 -7.12 14.34
N ARG A 34 8.38 -6.26 13.34
CA ARG A 34 7.87 -4.87 13.41
C ARG A 34 6.56 -4.75 12.65
N VAL A 35 5.48 -5.21 13.26
CA VAL A 35 4.13 -5.17 12.70
C VAL A 35 3.33 -4.06 13.34
N MET A 36 2.77 -3.19 12.50
CA MET A 36 1.83 -2.14 12.89
C MET A 36 0.47 -2.45 12.30
N VAL A 37 -0.55 -2.54 13.13
CA VAL A 37 -1.93 -2.74 12.69
C VAL A 37 -2.71 -1.46 12.91
N VAL A 38 -3.41 -1.00 11.87
CA VAL A 38 -4.26 0.19 11.95
C VAL A 38 -5.72 -0.26 11.87
N CYS A 39 -6.42 -0.25 13.01
CA CYS A 39 -7.82 -0.61 13.14
C CYS A 39 -8.70 0.59 12.80
N ASP A 40 -9.34 0.57 11.63
CA ASP A 40 -10.13 1.67 11.05
C ASP A 40 -11.58 1.64 11.53
N GLY A 41 -11.79 1.81 12.85
CA GLY A 41 -13.13 1.91 13.45
C GLY A 41 -13.95 0.63 13.30
N ALA A 42 -13.33 -0.52 13.57
CA ALA A 42 -14.00 -1.82 13.53
C ALA A 42 -15.09 -1.96 14.60
N THR A 43 -16.15 -2.73 14.30
CA THR A 43 -17.33 -2.93 15.15
C THR A 43 -17.69 -4.42 15.34
N ASP A 44 -16.81 -5.33 14.91
CA ASP A 44 -17.05 -6.79 14.87
C ASP A 44 -16.18 -7.60 15.84
N GLY A 45 -15.53 -6.95 16.82
CA GLY A 45 -14.59 -7.62 17.72
C GLY A 45 -13.14 -7.64 17.21
N THR A 46 -12.85 -7.06 16.04
CA THR A 46 -11.48 -6.96 15.51
C THR A 46 -10.55 -6.22 16.47
N LEU A 47 -11.02 -5.14 17.09
CA LEU A 47 -10.18 -4.32 17.98
C LEU A 47 -9.77 -5.11 19.22
N GLU A 48 -10.70 -5.77 19.86
CA GLU A 48 -10.49 -6.58 21.08
C GLU A 48 -9.48 -7.72 20.82
N LEU A 49 -9.58 -8.36 19.67
CA LEU A 49 -8.62 -9.39 19.25
C LEU A 49 -7.21 -8.82 19.07
N LEU A 50 -7.09 -7.62 18.50
CA LEU A 50 -5.81 -6.95 18.31
C LEU A 50 -5.20 -6.48 19.64
N GLU A 51 -6.01 -5.96 20.56
CA GLU A 51 -5.57 -5.61 21.92
C GLU A 51 -5.05 -6.84 22.67
N GLY A 52 -5.65 -8.00 22.44
CA GLY A 52 -5.17 -9.28 22.99
C GLY A 52 -3.78 -9.72 22.52
N LEU A 53 -3.25 -9.15 21.42
CA LEU A 53 -1.88 -9.40 20.96
C LEU A 53 -0.82 -8.63 21.78
N GLY A 54 -1.20 -7.61 22.52
CA GLY A 54 -0.33 -6.82 23.40
C GLY A 54 0.89 -6.26 22.65
N ASP A 55 2.05 -6.37 23.27
CA ASP A 55 3.31 -5.79 22.78
C ASP A 55 3.89 -6.45 21.52
N LYS A 56 3.23 -7.50 20.99
CA LYS A 56 3.67 -8.14 19.75
C LYS A 56 3.49 -7.24 18.54
N ILE A 57 2.59 -6.26 18.63
CA ILE A 57 2.27 -5.33 17.53
C ILE A 57 2.25 -3.88 18.02
N ILE A 58 2.38 -2.96 17.08
CA ILE A 58 2.08 -1.55 17.31
C ILE A 58 0.63 -1.34 16.85
N LEU A 59 -0.29 -1.17 17.80
CA LEU A 59 -1.70 -0.94 17.48
C LEU A 59 -2.00 0.56 17.36
N VAL A 60 -2.63 0.94 16.26
CA VAL A 60 -3.23 2.26 16.05
C VAL A 60 -4.73 2.06 15.86
N SER A 61 -5.57 2.71 16.63
CA SER A 61 -7.02 2.58 16.53
C SER A 61 -7.74 3.91 16.70
N TYR A 62 -8.91 4.01 16.13
CA TYR A 62 -9.83 5.14 16.31
C TYR A 62 -11.28 4.66 16.09
N PRO A 63 -12.30 5.35 16.67
CA PRO A 63 -13.63 4.78 16.82
C PRO A 63 -14.49 4.79 15.56
N VAL A 64 -14.12 5.53 14.50
CA VAL A 64 -14.98 5.74 13.31
C VAL A 64 -14.22 5.37 12.04
N ASN A 65 -14.82 4.51 11.22
CA ASN A 65 -14.25 4.15 9.91
C ASN A 65 -14.04 5.38 9.01
N ARG A 66 -12.80 5.62 8.63
CA ARG A 66 -12.37 6.72 7.76
C ARG A 66 -11.86 6.25 6.41
N GLY A 67 -11.65 4.95 6.25
CA GLY A 67 -11.24 4.28 5.03
C GLY A 67 -9.75 3.97 4.95
N LYS A 68 -9.40 3.04 4.07
CA LYS A 68 -8.05 2.47 3.92
C LYS A 68 -6.96 3.52 3.76
N GLY A 69 -7.21 4.57 2.96
CA GLY A 69 -6.23 5.64 2.74
C GLY A 69 -5.94 6.44 4.01
N TYR A 70 -6.96 6.72 4.83
CA TYR A 70 -6.76 7.37 6.12
C TYR A 70 -5.97 6.46 7.07
N ALA A 71 -6.31 5.17 7.10
CA ALA A 71 -5.59 4.19 7.91
C ALA A 71 -4.10 4.10 7.51
N LEU A 72 -3.80 4.07 6.21
CA LEU A 72 -2.42 4.10 5.71
C LEU A 72 -1.69 5.39 6.13
N SER A 73 -2.34 6.54 6.05
CA SER A 73 -1.76 7.82 6.49
C SER A 73 -1.43 7.82 7.98
N CYS A 74 -2.32 7.28 8.82
CA CYS A 74 -2.07 7.11 10.26
C CYS A 74 -0.90 6.15 10.51
N GLY A 75 -0.85 5.04 9.79
CA GLY A 75 0.23 4.07 9.87
C GLY A 75 1.58 4.66 9.47
N PHE A 76 1.66 5.38 8.35
CA PHE A 76 2.90 6.03 7.90
C PHE A 76 3.38 7.09 8.90
N LYS A 77 2.47 7.92 9.42
CA LYS A 77 2.80 8.90 10.44
C LYS A 77 3.37 8.22 11.68
N LYS A 78 2.70 7.19 12.20
CA LYS A 78 3.14 6.43 13.37
C LYS A 78 4.48 5.74 13.14
N ALA A 79 4.69 5.18 11.95
CA ALA A 79 5.95 4.55 11.57
C ALA A 79 7.11 5.56 11.56
N LEU A 80 6.91 6.77 11.01
CA LEU A 80 7.90 7.85 11.06
C LEU A 80 8.21 8.29 12.50
N GLU A 81 7.20 8.42 13.36
CA GLU A 81 7.37 8.74 14.79
C GLU A 81 8.18 7.67 15.53
N GLN A 82 8.12 6.41 15.10
CA GLN A 82 8.92 5.30 15.63
C GLN A 82 10.32 5.19 14.98
N GLY A 83 10.68 6.09 14.07
CA GLY A 83 11.99 6.12 13.43
C GLY A 83 12.16 5.19 12.22
N PHE A 84 11.07 4.55 11.73
CA PHE A 84 11.15 3.73 10.52
C PHE A 84 11.37 4.61 9.27
N ARG A 85 12.22 4.16 8.38
CA ARG A 85 12.49 4.83 7.10
C ARG A 85 11.60 4.30 5.98
N TYR A 86 11.20 3.03 6.10
CA TYR A 86 10.39 2.32 5.11
C TYR A 86 9.18 1.66 5.77
N ALA A 87 8.11 1.53 5.01
CA ALA A 87 6.95 0.77 5.43
C ALA A 87 6.49 -0.14 4.29
N VAL A 88 6.28 -1.41 4.60
CA VAL A 88 5.61 -2.35 3.70
C VAL A 88 4.14 -2.35 4.06
N THR A 89 3.25 -2.03 3.11
CA THR A 89 1.81 -2.18 3.31
C THR A 89 1.37 -3.57 2.90
N MET A 90 0.44 -4.16 3.64
CA MET A 90 -0.10 -5.48 3.38
C MET A 90 -1.58 -5.50 3.76
N ASP A 91 -2.44 -6.07 2.92
CA ASP A 91 -3.87 -6.17 3.21
C ASP A 91 -4.15 -7.23 4.29
N SER A 92 -5.23 -7.02 5.04
CA SER A 92 -5.62 -7.89 6.15
C SER A 92 -6.47 -9.10 5.72
N ASP A 93 -6.74 -9.29 4.43
CA ASP A 93 -7.59 -10.34 3.88
C ASP A 93 -6.89 -11.69 3.68
N GLY A 94 -5.59 -11.75 3.96
CA GLY A 94 -4.77 -12.97 3.85
C GLY A 94 -4.43 -13.36 2.41
N GLN A 95 -4.68 -12.52 1.41
CA GLN A 95 -4.33 -12.82 0.02
C GLN A 95 -2.82 -12.69 -0.26
N HIS A 96 -2.12 -11.79 0.45
CA HIS A 96 -0.68 -11.60 0.31
C HIS A 96 0.09 -12.65 1.13
N ASN A 97 1.12 -13.22 0.52
CA ASN A 97 1.97 -14.20 1.21
C ASN A 97 3.08 -13.49 2.01
N PRO A 98 3.12 -13.61 3.35
CA PRO A 98 4.17 -12.99 4.16
C PRO A 98 5.59 -13.51 3.85
N SER A 99 5.73 -14.71 3.24
CA SER A 99 7.03 -15.23 2.80
C SER A 99 7.71 -14.38 1.73
N ASP A 100 6.98 -13.45 1.09
CA ASP A 100 7.52 -12.51 0.13
C ASP A 100 8.12 -11.24 0.79
N LEU A 101 7.95 -11.05 2.11
CA LEU A 101 8.54 -9.90 2.83
C LEU A 101 10.07 -9.79 2.70
N PRO A 102 10.86 -10.88 2.69
CA PRO A 102 12.28 -10.81 2.42
C PRO A 102 12.65 -10.18 1.06
N LEU A 103 11.78 -10.27 0.04
CA LEU A 103 12.01 -9.62 -1.26
C LEU A 103 12.09 -8.10 -1.09
N PHE A 104 11.16 -7.50 -0.32
CA PHE A 104 11.18 -6.07 -0.03
C PHE A 104 12.41 -5.65 0.79
N ALA A 105 12.83 -6.47 1.76
CA ALA A 105 14.06 -6.20 2.52
C ALA A 105 15.29 -6.19 1.61
N ASN A 106 15.40 -7.13 0.68
CA ASN A 106 16.48 -7.17 -0.32
C ASN A 106 16.39 -5.99 -1.29
N ALA A 107 15.20 -5.60 -1.70
CA ALA A 107 14.97 -4.48 -2.60
C ALA A 107 15.41 -3.14 -1.97
N ILE A 108 15.30 -2.96 -0.65
CA ILE A 108 15.83 -1.77 0.04
C ILE A 108 17.35 -1.64 -0.19
N ALA A 109 18.07 -2.75 -0.14
CA ALA A 109 19.53 -2.74 -0.33
C ALA A 109 19.92 -2.44 -1.79
N GLN A 110 19.15 -2.92 -2.76
CA GLN A 110 19.43 -2.74 -4.18
C GLN A 110 18.93 -1.40 -4.72
N TYR A 111 17.79 -0.93 -4.23
CA TYR A 111 17.07 0.25 -4.70
C TYR A 111 16.70 1.16 -3.52
N PRO A 112 17.68 1.70 -2.80
CA PRO A 112 17.40 2.61 -1.70
C PRO A 112 16.57 3.79 -2.21
N ASP A 113 15.68 4.29 -1.37
CA ASP A 113 14.83 5.44 -1.68
C ASP A 113 13.85 5.25 -2.85
N SER A 114 13.55 4.00 -3.19
CA SER A 114 12.57 3.65 -4.22
C SER A 114 11.29 3.08 -3.60
N LEU A 115 10.18 3.26 -4.31
CA LEU A 115 8.92 2.61 -4.04
C LEU A 115 8.95 1.26 -4.75
N ILE A 116 8.79 0.15 -4.01
CA ILE A 116 8.79 -1.20 -4.55
C ILE A 116 7.36 -1.72 -4.57
N ILE A 117 6.93 -2.23 -5.71
CA ILE A 117 5.56 -2.71 -5.93
C ILE A 117 5.63 -4.23 -6.09
N GLY A 118 4.97 -4.95 -5.20
CA GLY A 118 4.76 -6.38 -5.33
C GLY A 118 3.77 -6.66 -6.46
N SER A 119 4.29 -6.97 -7.64
CA SER A 119 3.47 -7.18 -8.83
C SER A 119 2.92 -8.60 -8.86
N ARG A 120 1.61 -8.71 -9.05
CA ARG A 120 0.95 -10.01 -9.23
C ARG A 120 1.27 -10.59 -10.60
N THR A 121 1.42 -11.92 -10.66
CA THR A 121 1.44 -12.64 -11.93
C THR A 121 0.00 -12.84 -12.40
N PHE A 122 -0.29 -12.41 -13.65
CA PHE A 122 -1.66 -12.45 -14.20
C PHE A 122 -2.00 -13.78 -14.89
N ASP A 123 -1.17 -14.80 -14.74
CA ASP A 123 -1.35 -16.13 -15.35
C ASP A 123 -2.09 -17.12 -14.42
N ASN A 124 -2.62 -16.66 -13.28
CA ASN A 124 -3.31 -17.52 -12.33
C ASN A 124 -4.75 -17.81 -12.82
N PRO A 125 -5.11 -19.08 -13.06
CA PRO A 125 -6.43 -19.46 -13.56
C PRO A 125 -7.59 -19.10 -12.60
N ASN A 126 -7.31 -18.90 -11.31
CA ASN A 126 -8.29 -18.49 -10.31
C ASN A 126 -8.47 -16.98 -10.23
N MET A 127 -7.74 -16.21 -11.03
CA MET A 127 -7.90 -14.75 -11.06
C MET A 127 -9.19 -14.36 -11.78
N PRO A 128 -10.05 -13.52 -11.18
CA PRO A 128 -11.23 -13.01 -11.88
C PRO A 128 -10.84 -12.21 -13.13
N SER A 129 -11.49 -12.47 -14.26
CA SER A 129 -11.24 -11.75 -15.53
C SER A 129 -11.40 -10.24 -15.42
N GLY A 130 -12.31 -9.77 -14.57
CA GLY A 130 -12.52 -8.35 -14.28
C GLY A 130 -11.29 -7.67 -13.66
N ASN A 131 -10.48 -8.38 -12.89
CA ASN A 131 -9.26 -7.83 -12.28
C ASN A 131 -8.23 -7.44 -13.35
N THR A 132 -8.10 -8.21 -14.41
CA THR A 132 -7.18 -7.91 -15.51
C THR A 132 -7.57 -6.63 -16.24
N PHE A 133 -8.88 -6.44 -16.53
CA PHE A 133 -9.36 -5.22 -17.17
C PHE A 133 -9.18 -3.99 -16.26
N ALA A 134 -9.59 -4.10 -14.99
CA ALA A 134 -9.47 -3.02 -14.02
C ALA A 134 -8.00 -2.62 -13.81
N ASN A 135 -7.08 -3.59 -13.77
CA ASN A 135 -5.66 -3.33 -13.66
C ASN A 135 -5.10 -2.64 -14.91
N LYS A 136 -5.42 -3.12 -16.11
CA LYS A 136 -5.01 -2.46 -17.38
C LYS A 136 -5.53 -1.02 -17.45
N PHE A 137 -6.77 -0.78 -17.04
CA PHE A 137 -7.36 0.55 -16.98
C PHE A 137 -6.61 1.46 -15.99
N SER A 138 -6.32 0.97 -14.79
CA SER A 138 -5.56 1.70 -13.79
C SER A 138 -4.13 2.00 -14.24
N ASN A 139 -3.44 1.02 -14.84
CA ASN A 139 -2.08 1.17 -15.38
C ASN A 139 -2.03 2.22 -16.51
N PHE A 140 -3.06 2.25 -17.37
CA PHE A 140 -3.19 3.25 -18.43
C PHE A 140 -3.24 4.67 -17.84
N TRP A 141 -4.13 4.92 -16.87
CA TRP A 141 -4.25 6.24 -16.25
C TRP A 141 -3.01 6.64 -15.47
N PHE A 142 -2.39 5.71 -14.75
CA PHE A 142 -1.11 5.96 -14.11
C PHE A 142 -0.04 6.41 -15.13
N THR A 143 0.00 5.75 -16.29
CA THR A 143 0.94 6.13 -17.38
C THR A 143 0.65 7.52 -17.91
N VAL A 144 -0.63 7.86 -18.15
CA VAL A 144 -1.05 9.21 -18.60
C VAL A 144 -0.67 10.28 -17.57
N GLN A 145 -0.78 9.99 -16.27
CA GLN A 145 -0.54 10.97 -15.20
C GLN A 145 0.94 11.14 -14.86
N THR A 146 1.78 10.16 -15.14
CA THR A 146 3.18 10.15 -14.68
C THR A 146 4.21 9.99 -15.79
N GLY A 147 3.80 9.48 -16.97
CA GLY A 147 4.71 9.05 -18.03
C GLY A 147 5.51 7.79 -17.69
N LEU A 148 5.16 7.07 -16.59
CA LEU A 148 5.79 5.82 -16.19
C LEU A 148 4.87 4.64 -16.48
N LYS A 149 5.46 3.47 -16.71
CA LYS A 149 4.70 2.22 -16.89
C LYS A 149 4.91 1.33 -15.67
N LEU A 150 3.82 0.78 -15.14
CA LEU A 150 3.81 -0.23 -14.10
C LEU A 150 2.95 -1.42 -14.55
N PRO A 151 3.35 -2.65 -14.24
CA PRO A 151 2.58 -3.84 -14.57
C PRO A 151 1.35 -4.01 -13.68
N ASP A 152 1.41 -3.53 -12.44
CA ASP A 152 0.34 -3.64 -11.46
C ASP A 152 0.25 -2.41 -10.55
N THR A 153 -0.75 -1.56 -10.81
CA THR A 153 -1.03 -0.38 -9.99
C THR A 153 -2.11 -0.61 -8.94
N GLN A 154 -2.66 -1.83 -8.84
CA GLN A 154 -3.76 -2.13 -7.93
C GLN A 154 -3.36 -3.01 -6.74
N THR A 155 -2.16 -3.57 -6.73
CA THR A 155 -1.68 -4.33 -5.56
C THR A 155 -1.57 -3.42 -4.34
N GLY A 156 -1.98 -3.91 -3.16
CA GLY A 156 -1.77 -3.26 -1.86
C GLY A 156 -0.44 -3.64 -1.20
N PHE A 157 0.30 -4.60 -1.78
CA PHE A 157 1.56 -5.08 -1.24
C PHE A 157 2.74 -4.27 -1.81
N ARG A 158 3.14 -3.25 -1.07
CA ARG A 158 4.14 -2.27 -1.53
C ARG A 158 5.06 -1.85 -0.40
N LEU A 159 6.32 -1.59 -0.73
CA LEU A 159 7.25 -0.92 0.16
C LEU A 159 7.34 0.57 -0.21
N TYR A 160 7.09 1.40 0.76
CA TYR A 160 7.16 2.86 0.64
C TYR A 160 8.38 3.42 1.36
N PRO A 161 9.21 4.26 0.71
CA PRO A 161 10.27 5.01 1.38
C PRO A 161 9.69 6.20 2.15
N ILE A 162 9.02 5.93 3.27
CA ILE A 162 8.21 6.91 4.01
C ILE A 162 9.02 8.11 4.51
N ALA A 163 10.30 7.92 4.83
CA ALA A 163 11.18 9.02 5.19
C ALA A 163 11.34 10.04 4.05
N LEU A 164 11.45 9.56 2.79
CA LEU A 164 11.52 10.41 1.58
C LEU A 164 10.16 11.02 1.22
N MET A 165 9.10 10.26 1.40
CA MET A 165 7.74 10.74 1.15
C MET A 165 7.39 11.88 2.10
N GLY A 166 7.95 11.87 3.31
CA GLY A 166 7.66 12.83 4.35
C GLY A 166 6.17 12.79 4.76
N ASN A 167 5.70 13.86 5.37
CA ASN A 167 4.29 13.97 5.75
C ASN A 167 3.42 14.28 4.52
N MET A 168 3.18 13.26 3.68
CA MET A 168 2.32 13.40 2.50
C MET A 168 0.85 13.38 2.94
N HIS A 169 0.25 14.56 3.04
CA HIS A 169 -1.19 14.66 3.28
C HIS A 169 -1.95 14.17 2.03
N LEU A 170 -2.67 13.07 2.17
CA LEU A 170 -3.52 12.55 1.11
C LEU A 170 -4.82 13.37 1.01
N MET A 171 -5.25 13.64 -0.21
CA MET A 171 -6.53 14.28 -0.50
C MET A 171 -7.69 13.27 -0.39
N THR A 172 -7.37 11.99 -0.59
CA THR A 172 -8.33 10.90 -0.59
C THR A 172 -8.14 10.00 0.64
N SER A 173 -9.20 9.31 1.04
CA SER A 173 -9.19 8.55 2.30
C SER A 173 -9.55 7.07 2.15
N ARG A 174 -10.00 6.63 0.98
CA ARG A 174 -10.43 5.24 0.74
C ARG A 174 -9.49 4.53 -0.23
N TYR A 175 -10.00 3.67 -1.10
CA TYR A 175 -9.20 2.87 -2.05
C TYR A 175 -8.46 3.71 -3.09
N GLU A 176 -9.00 4.86 -3.47
CA GLU A 176 -8.36 5.81 -4.37
C GLU A 176 -7.03 6.38 -3.84
N ALA A 177 -6.82 6.34 -2.53
CA ALA A 177 -5.60 6.81 -1.89
C ALA A 177 -4.35 6.01 -2.29
N GLU A 178 -4.50 4.75 -2.62
CA GLU A 178 -3.37 3.92 -3.10
C GLU A 178 -2.89 4.36 -4.48
N LEU A 179 -3.81 4.80 -5.35
CA LEU A 179 -3.44 5.41 -6.62
C LEU A 179 -2.81 6.80 -6.40
N GLU A 180 -3.39 7.60 -5.50
CA GLU A 180 -2.83 8.91 -5.13
C GLU A 180 -1.38 8.78 -4.63
N LEU A 181 -1.10 7.81 -3.76
CA LEU A 181 0.25 7.53 -3.25
C LEU A 181 1.23 7.22 -4.39
N LEU A 182 0.85 6.37 -5.34
CA LEU A 182 1.70 6.02 -6.49
C LEU A 182 2.00 7.24 -7.36
N VAL A 183 0.96 7.96 -7.77
CA VAL A 183 1.10 9.10 -8.68
C VAL A 183 1.92 10.22 -8.04
N ARG A 184 1.62 10.58 -6.79
CA ARG A 184 2.34 11.66 -6.10
C ARG A 184 3.77 11.30 -5.74
N SER A 185 4.06 10.02 -5.47
CA SER A 185 5.42 9.53 -5.31
C SER A 185 6.22 9.69 -6.61
N ALA A 186 5.62 9.34 -7.74
CA ALA A 186 6.24 9.52 -9.05
C ALA A 186 6.50 11.01 -9.37
N TRP A 187 5.57 11.90 -9.03
CA TRP A 187 5.74 13.35 -9.20
C TRP A 187 6.83 13.94 -8.30
N LYS A 188 7.07 13.34 -7.12
CA LYS A 188 8.20 13.67 -6.25
C LYS A 188 9.55 13.11 -6.74
N GLY A 189 9.58 12.44 -7.89
CA GLY A 189 10.79 11.85 -8.43
C GLY A 189 11.23 10.55 -7.75
N ILE A 190 10.40 9.96 -6.88
CA ILE A 190 10.67 8.66 -6.27
C ILE A 190 10.62 7.60 -7.37
N LYS A 191 11.71 6.83 -7.50
CA LYS A 191 11.80 5.74 -8.46
C LYS A 191 10.86 4.60 -8.08
N ASN A 192 10.31 3.92 -9.08
CA ASN A 192 9.45 2.75 -8.89
C ASN A 192 10.17 1.50 -9.41
N HIS A 193 10.16 0.44 -8.62
CA HIS A 193 10.58 -0.90 -9.02
C HIS A 193 9.46 -1.88 -8.76
N THR A 194 9.49 -3.01 -9.45
CA THR A 194 8.48 -4.06 -9.32
C THR A 194 9.16 -5.40 -9.10
N ASP A 195 8.72 -6.11 -8.08
CA ASP A 195 9.13 -7.48 -7.82
C ASP A 195 7.91 -8.40 -7.91
N PRO A 196 8.02 -9.59 -8.51
CA PRO A 196 6.92 -10.53 -8.56
C PRO A 196 6.62 -11.08 -7.16
N VAL A 197 5.34 -11.08 -6.78
CA VAL A 197 4.87 -11.62 -5.51
C VAL A 197 3.79 -12.67 -5.71
N ASN A 198 3.68 -13.58 -4.74
CA ASN A 198 2.67 -14.62 -4.74
C ASN A 198 1.38 -14.08 -4.10
N VAL A 199 0.26 -14.25 -4.79
CA VAL A 199 -1.05 -13.89 -4.27
C VAL A 199 -1.95 -15.10 -4.24
N TYR A 200 -2.52 -15.37 -3.09
CA TYR A 200 -3.55 -16.38 -2.92
C TYR A 200 -4.92 -15.82 -3.32
N TYR A 201 -5.60 -16.51 -4.19
CA TYR A 201 -6.97 -16.18 -4.59
C TYR A 201 -7.93 -17.17 -3.93
N PRO A 202 -8.63 -16.77 -2.83
CA PRO A 202 -9.63 -17.62 -2.22
C PRO A 202 -10.78 -17.90 -3.19
N LYS A 203 -11.52 -18.98 -2.94
CA LYS A 203 -12.72 -19.28 -3.72
C LYS A 203 -13.72 -18.14 -3.62
N PRO A 204 -14.60 -17.94 -4.63
CA PRO A 204 -15.56 -16.82 -4.65
C PRO A 204 -16.38 -16.67 -3.38
N GLU A 205 -16.79 -17.79 -2.77
CA GLU A 205 -17.56 -17.86 -1.53
C GLU A 205 -16.81 -17.36 -0.29
N ASP A 206 -15.47 -17.46 -0.29
CA ASP A 206 -14.62 -17.12 0.86
C ASP A 206 -14.03 -15.69 0.75
N ARG A 207 -14.37 -14.95 -0.30
CA ARG A 207 -13.81 -13.63 -0.54
C ARG A 207 -14.49 -12.57 0.30
N VAL A 208 -13.73 -11.90 1.16
CA VAL A 208 -14.19 -10.71 1.88
C VAL A 208 -13.68 -9.47 1.16
N SER A 209 -14.59 -8.64 0.67
CA SER A 209 -14.24 -7.36 0.03
C SER A 209 -15.20 -6.26 0.44
N PHE A 210 -14.66 -5.17 0.92
CA PHE A 210 -15.40 -3.94 1.25
C PHE A 210 -15.41 -2.93 0.10
N PHE A 211 -14.88 -3.29 -1.06
CA PHE A 211 -14.93 -2.47 -2.26
C PHE A 211 -16.36 -2.38 -2.79
N ARG A 212 -16.82 -1.16 -3.00
CA ARG A 212 -18.19 -0.86 -3.53
C ARG A 212 -18.08 -0.44 -4.99
N PRO A 213 -18.37 -1.36 -5.96
CA PRO A 213 -18.04 -1.15 -7.37
C PRO A 213 -18.50 0.19 -7.94
N GLY A 214 -19.72 0.61 -7.66
CA GLY A 214 -20.24 1.88 -8.19
C GLY A 214 -19.59 3.12 -7.55
N LYS A 215 -19.60 3.20 -6.22
CA LYS A 215 -19.12 4.40 -5.49
C LYS A 215 -17.61 4.55 -5.54
N ASP A 216 -16.87 3.46 -5.36
CA ASP A 216 -15.41 3.53 -5.31
C ASP A 216 -14.84 3.69 -6.73
N PHE A 217 -15.47 3.09 -7.77
CA PHE A 217 -15.10 3.35 -9.16
C PHE A 217 -15.31 4.83 -9.55
N LEU A 218 -16.44 5.43 -9.15
CA LEU A 218 -16.68 6.86 -9.40
C LEU A 218 -15.61 7.74 -8.74
N ARG A 219 -15.23 7.46 -7.49
CA ARG A 219 -14.17 8.19 -6.79
C ARG A 219 -12.82 8.08 -7.49
N ILE A 220 -12.45 6.87 -7.90
CA ILE A 220 -11.23 6.62 -8.66
C ILE A 220 -11.26 7.38 -9.99
N SER A 221 -12.41 7.39 -10.67
CA SER A 221 -12.58 8.11 -11.96
C SER A 221 -12.45 9.62 -11.79
N LEU A 222 -13.05 10.19 -10.74
CA LEU A 222 -12.94 11.61 -10.41
C LEU A 222 -11.48 11.98 -10.07
N LEU A 223 -10.80 11.15 -9.28
CA LEU A 223 -9.38 11.36 -8.98
C LEU A 223 -8.52 11.28 -10.24
N ASN A 224 -8.76 10.30 -11.12
CA ASN A 224 -8.04 10.18 -12.39
C ASN A 224 -8.21 11.44 -13.24
N THR A 225 -9.45 11.96 -13.35
CA THR A 225 -9.74 13.19 -14.10
C THR A 225 -8.97 14.38 -13.52
N LEU A 226 -9.06 14.58 -12.20
CA LEU A 226 -8.32 15.63 -11.51
C LEU A 226 -6.81 15.50 -11.74
N PHE A 227 -6.27 14.29 -11.60
CA PHE A 227 -4.83 14.05 -11.73
C PHE A 227 -4.32 14.22 -13.17
N CYS A 228 -5.14 14.03 -14.19
CA CYS A 228 -4.76 14.38 -15.56
C CYS A 228 -4.51 15.88 -15.71
N PHE A 229 -5.37 16.74 -15.14
CA PHE A 229 -5.14 18.19 -15.15
C PHE A 229 -3.93 18.58 -14.29
N VAL A 230 -3.83 18.05 -13.07
CA VAL A 230 -2.71 18.33 -12.16
C VAL A 230 -1.39 17.86 -12.76
N ALA A 231 -1.37 16.74 -13.49
CA ALA A 231 -0.18 16.22 -14.15
C ALA A 231 0.43 17.21 -15.13
N ILE A 232 -0.40 17.93 -15.90
CA ILE A 232 0.07 18.91 -16.91
C ILE A 232 0.78 20.09 -16.22
N PHE A 233 0.16 20.66 -15.18
CA PHE A 233 0.62 21.91 -14.57
C PHE A 233 1.62 21.72 -13.42
N TYR A 234 1.60 20.56 -12.78
CA TYR A 234 2.44 20.25 -11.63
C TYR A 234 3.23 18.94 -11.80
N GLY A 235 2.57 17.85 -12.16
CA GLY A 235 3.18 16.53 -12.15
C GLY A 235 4.37 16.38 -13.07
N TYR A 236 4.22 16.67 -14.35
CA TYR A 236 5.30 16.62 -15.33
C TYR A 236 6.41 17.65 -15.07
N PRO A 237 6.11 18.93 -14.76
CA PRO A 237 7.14 19.90 -14.37
C PRO A 237 7.92 19.49 -13.12
N SER A 238 7.24 19.03 -12.07
CA SER A 238 7.88 18.58 -10.84
C SER A 238 8.81 17.39 -11.09
N ARG A 239 8.35 16.41 -11.84
CA ARG A 239 9.15 15.24 -12.18
C ARG A 239 10.38 15.61 -13.01
N LEU A 240 10.23 16.49 -14.00
CA LEU A 240 11.33 16.99 -14.80
C LEU A 240 12.36 17.72 -13.91
N TRP A 241 11.90 18.54 -12.97
CA TRP A 241 12.77 19.20 -12.00
C TRP A 241 13.61 18.21 -11.19
N HIS A 242 13.03 17.13 -10.69
CA HIS A 242 13.76 16.10 -9.93
C HIS A 242 14.73 15.26 -10.78
N ILE A 243 14.51 15.19 -12.10
CA ILE A 243 15.46 14.54 -13.02
C ILE A 243 16.67 15.47 -13.25
N ILE A 244 16.42 16.79 -13.43
CA ILE A 244 17.48 17.79 -13.73
C ILE A 244 18.28 18.14 -12.47
N LYS A 245 17.60 18.24 -11.33
CA LYS A 245 18.21 18.52 -10.02
C LYS A 245 17.98 17.35 -9.08
N PRO A 246 18.67 16.22 -9.23
CA PRO A 246 18.62 15.17 -8.23
C PRO A 246 19.05 15.77 -6.89
N ALA A 247 18.31 15.45 -5.82
CA ALA A 247 18.65 15.92 -4.49
C ALA A 247 20.12 15.57 -4.21
N VAL A 248 20.92 16.58 -3.93
CA VAL A 248 22.30 16.38 -3.41
C VAL A 248 22.11 15.70 -2.06
N ARG A 249 22.50 14.45 -1.97
CA ARG A 249 22.42 13.59 -0.77
C ARG A 249 23.68 13.70 0.04
#